data_ec01c6c76edae4cbc73eebb84043942b
#
_entry.id   ec01c6c76edae4cbc73eebb84043942b
#
_cell.length_a   1.000
_cell.length_b   1.000
_cell.length_c   1.000
_cell.angle_alpha   90.00
_cell.angle_beta   90.00
_cell.angle_gamma   90.00
#
_symmetry.space_group_name_H-M   'P 1'
#
loop_
_entity.id
_entity.type
_entity.pdbx_description
1 polymer ?
#
loop_
_entity_poly.entity_id
_entity_poly.type
_entity_poly.pdbx_seq_one_letter_code
_entity_poly.pdbx_strand_id
1 'polypeptide(L)'
;IDCGKCDEWCDLNPTKKCDSCGEQMSMALLAMYLRELGCPAVSLCGWQAGILTDSRHGDARIQVIDPGRVRRELAAENVVVVAGFQGVDEGGDITTIGRGGSDTTAVALAAALQADVCRIYTDVKGVYSADPRLVETAMIHRDISYEEMLEMASLGAQVLHSRAVELAQEKQVQVEARSTFDPGEGGTFVCGESRTGARVRGVACDEAVAMVTVNGLDTGLATGTLFSALAESGVSIDVIIRSPGSGPRQE
;
A
#
# COMPACT_ATOMS: atom_id res chain seq x y z
N ILE A 1 -25.71 2.35 6.41
CA ILE A 1 -25.21 1.00 6.05
C ILE A 1 -24.49 0.51 7.28
N ASP A 2 -25.10 -0.45 7.94
CA ASP A 2 -24.56 -1.10 9.12
C ASP A 2 -23.45 -2.06 8.64
N CYS A 3 -22.20 -1.77 8.99
CA CYS A 3 -21.06 -2.63 8.67
C CYS A 3 -20.83 -3.70 9.77
N GLY A 4 -21.81 -3.92 10.66
CA GLY A 4 -21.87 -5.00 11.65
C GLY A 4 -20.81 -4.97 12.76
N LYS A 5 -19.68 -4.30 12.58
CA LYS A 5 -18.62 -4.13 13.59
C LYS A 5 -18.07 -2.71 13.67
N CYS A 6 -18.56 -1.82 12.81
CA CYS A 6 -18.16 -0.41 12.80
C CYS A 6 -18.67 0.30 14.06
N ASP A 7 -19.81 -0.13 14.61
CA ASP A 7 -20.44 0.53 15.76
C ASP A 7 -19.58 0.44 17.01
N GLU A 8 -19.09 -0.76 17.38
CA GLU A 8 -18.20 -0.93 18.54
C GLU A 8 -16.90 -0.12 18.39
N TRP A 9 -16.35 -0.07 17.18
CA TRP A 9 -15.09 0.64 16.96
C TRP A 9 -15.29 2.16 16.83
N CYS A 10 -16.37 2.61 16.20
CA CYS A 10 -16.73 4.03 16.11
C CYS A 10 -17.15 4.59 17.47
N ASP A 11 -17.83 3.83 18.30
CA ASP A 11 -18.21 4.22 19.68
C ASP A 11 -16.98 4.34 20.59
N LEU A 12 -15.98 3.45 20.45
CA LEU A 12 -14.73 3.52 21.19
C LEU A 12 -13.79 4.64 20.69
N ASN A 13 -13.94 5.10 19.46
CA ASN A 13 -13.10 6.13 18.84
C ASN A 13 -13.92 7.14 18.02
N PRO A 14 -14.74 7.99 18.67
CA PRO A 14 -15.65 8.90 17.96
C PRO A 14 -14.94 9.95 17.10
N THR A 15 -13.63 10.14 17.27
CA THR A 15 -12.81 11.05 16.46
C THR A 15 -12.19 10.40 15.23
N LYS A 16 -12.20 9.05 15.13
CA LYS A 16 -11.69 8.31 13.98
C LYS A 16 -12.87 7.94 13.07
N LYS A 17 -12.88 8.52 11.88
CA LYS A 17 -13.84 8.14 10.83
C LYS A 17 -13.56 6.71 10.37
N CYS A 18 -14.60 5.95 10.10
CA CYS A 18 -14.47 4.64 9.45
C CYS A 18 -13.96 4.83 8.01
N ASP A 19 -12.76 4.38 7.72
CA ASP A 19 -12.14 4.53 6.40
C ASP A 19 -12.97 3.85 5.31
N SER A 20 -13.58 2.70 5.60
CA SER A 20 -14.47 2.02 4.66
C SER A 20 -15.69 2.86 4.27
N CYS A 21 -16.33 3.55 5.22
CA CYS A 21 -17.44 4.45 4.95
C CYS A 21 -17.00 5.67 4.13
N GLY A 22 -15.81 6.21 4.43
CA GLY A 22 -15.21 7.30 3.68
C GLY A 22 -15.01 6.96 2.21
N GLU A 23 -14.45 5.80 1.93
CA GLU A 23 -14.27 5.30 0.56
C GLU A 23 -15.59 5.12 -0.18
N GLN A 24 -16.63 4.59 0.48
CA GLN A 24 -17.95 4.41 -0.14
C GLN A 24 -18.61 5.76 -0.48
N MET A 25 -18.48 6.75 0.40
CA MET A 25 -18.98 8.10 0.14
C MET A 25 -18.23 8.76 -1.03
N SER A 26 -16.90 8.69 -1.03
CA SER A 26 -16.07 9.29 -2.07
C SER A 26 -16.35 8.68 -3.45
N MET A 27 -16.44 7.35 -3.54
CA MET A 27 -16.75 6.69 -4.81
C MET A 27 -18.13 7.09 -5.35
N ALA A 28 -19.13 7.19 -4.48
CA ALA A 28 -20.49 7.54 -4.88
C ALA A 28 -20.55 8.99 -5.41
N LEU A 29 -19.94 9.93 -4.70
CA LEU A 29 -19.85 11.32 -5.10
C LEU A 29 -19.10 11.48 -6.43
N LEU A 30 -17.98 10.79 -6.60
CA LEU A 30 -17.21 10.81 -7.84
C LEU A 30 -18.04 10.28 -9.02
N ALA A 31 -18.73 9.14 -8.85
CA ALA A 31 -19.58 8.58 -9.90
C ALA A 31 -20.74 9.51 -10.29
N MET A 32 -21.34 10.18 -9.30
CA MET A 32 -22.38 11.18 -9.54
C MET A 32 -21.83 12.37 -10.34
N TYR A 33 -20.68 12.89 -9.96
CA TYR A 33 -20.04 14.02 -10.65
C TYR A 33 -19.63 13.68 -12.07
N LEU A 34 -19.07 12.48 -12.31
CA LEU A 34 -18.75 12.01 -13.65
C LEU A 34 -19.99 11.97 -14.56
N ARG A 35 -21.13 11.52 -14.03
CA ARG A 35 -22.41 11.50 -14.77
C ARG A 35 -22.90 12.91 -15.09
N GLU A 36 -22.74 13.85 -14.19
CA GLU A 36 -23.08 15.26 -14.43
C GLU A 36 -22.23 15.85 -15.57
N LEU A 37 -20.95 15.44 -15.66
CA LEU A 37 -20.06 15.79 -16.77
C LEU A 37 -20.37 15.06 -18.09
N GLY A 38 -21.42 14.22 -18.15
CA GLY A 38 -21.78 13.44 -19.32
C GLY A 38 -20.99 12.16 -19.51
N CYS A 39 -20.20 11.74 -18.50
CA CYS A 39 -19.42 10.52 -18.51
C CYS A 39 -20.24 9.40 -17.85
N PRO A 40 -20.68 8.33 -18.56
CA PRO A 40 -21.36 7.21 -17.93
C PRO A 40 -20.48 6.60 -16.85
N ALA A 41 -21.00 6.49 -15.62
CA ALA A 41 -20.22 5.98 -14.50
C ALA A 41 -21.08 5.14 -13.54
N VAL A 42 -20.47 4.16 -12.91
CA VAL A 42 -21.07 3.32 -11.87
C VAL A 42 -20.13 3.23 -10.68
N SER A 43 -20.69 3.28 -9.48
CA SER A 43 -19.95 3.09 -8.23
C SER A 43 -20.18 1.68 -7.69
N LEU A 44 -19.11 1.02 -7.27
CA LEU A 44 -19.11 -0.33 -6.70
C LEU A 44 -18.34 -0.34 -5.38
N CYS A 45 -18.94 -0.90 -4.34
CA CYS A 45 -18.20 -1.29 -3.15
C CYS A 45 -17.21 -2.43 -3.46
N GLY A 46 -16.20 -2.64 -2.61
CA GLY A 46 -15.22 -3.70 -2.82
C GLY A 46 -15.84 -5.08 -3.08
N TRP A 47 -16.83 -5.48 -2.29
CA TRP A 47 -17.54 -6.76 -2.50
C TRP A 47 -18.36 -6.81 -3.79
N GLN A 48 -18.90 -5.69 -4.27
CA GLN A 48 -19.61 -5.62 -5.56
C GLN A 48 -18.63 -5.72 -6.73
N ALA A 49 -17.38 -5.29 -6.52
CA ALA A 49 -16.28 -5.48 -7.46
C ALA A 49 -15.64 -6.87 -7.37
N GLY A 50 -16.16 -7.74 -6.48
CA GLY A 50 -15.74 -9.12 -6.34
C GLY A 50 -14.49 -9.33 -5.47
N ILE A 51 -14.16 -8.39 -4.57
CA ILE A 51 -13.00 -8.49 -3.69
C ILE A 51 -13.36 -9.35 -2.47
N LEU A 52 -12.82 -10.57 -2.45
CA LEU A 52 -12.91 -11.50 -1.32
C LEU A 52 -11.62 -11.46 -0.52
N THR A 53 -11.76 -11.42 0.81
CA THR A 53 -10.64 -11.36 1.74
C THR A 53 -10.71 -12.47 2.79
N ASP A 54 -9.65 -12.60 3.59
CA ASP A 54 -9.72 -13.34 4.85
C ASP A 54 -10.50 -12.54 5.91
N SER A 55 -10.82 -13.19 7.05
CA SER A 55 -11.63 -12.61 8.13
C SER A 55 -10.79 -11.79 9.14
N ARG A 56 -9.63 -11.27 8.75
CA ARG A 56 -8.79 -10.40 9.61
C ARG A 56 -9.26 -8.97 9.51
N HIS A 57 -10.30 -8.62 10.28
CA HIS A 57 -10.80 -7.24 10.28
C HIS A 57 -9.69 -6.24 10.65
N GLY A 58 -9.53 -5.19 9.83
CA GLY A 58 -8.51 -4.15 10.02
C GLY A 58 -7.14 -4.42 9.37
N ASP A 59 -6.84 -5.67 8.99
CA ASP A 59 -5.61 -6.07 8.28
C ASP A 59 -5.88 -7.27 7.35
N ALA A 60 -7.01 -7.23 6.65
CA ALA A 60 -7.43 -8.31 5.76
C ALA A 60 -6.51 -8.46 4.54
N ARG A 61 -6.39 -9.70 4.08
CA ARG A 61 -5.66 -10.01 2.85
C ARG A 61 -6.63 -10.39 1.76
N ILE A 62 -6.45 -9.81 0.58
CA ILE A 62 -7.20 -10.17 -0.61
C ILE A 62 -6.84 -11.62 -0.98
N GLN A 63 -7.83 -12.49 -1.03
CA GLN A 63 -7.67 -13.89 -1.42
C GLN A 63 -7.97 -14.09 -2.90
N VAL A 64 -9.10 -13.53 -3.35
CA VAL A 64 -9.59 -13.65 -4.72
C VAL A 64 -10.25 -12.34 -5.14
N ILE A 65 -10.15 -12.01 -6.42
CA ILE A 65 -10.99 -11.01 -7.06
C ILE A 65 -11.72 -11.65 -8.23
N ASP A 66 -13.05 -11.61 -8.21
CA ASP A 66 -13.88 -11.91 -9.38
C ASP A 66 -14.18 -10.60 -10.14
N PRO A 67 -13.49 -10.32 -11.25
CA PRO A 67 -13.68 -9.08 -12.00
C PRO A 67 -14.93 -9.10 -12.89
N GLY A 68 -15.77 -10.12 -12.84
CA GLY A 68 -16.88 -10.32 -13.78
C GLY A 68 -17.87 -9.16 -13.81
N ARG A 69 -18.19 -8.57 -12.65
CA ARG A 69 -19.05 -7.37 -12.58
C ARG A 69 -18.37 -6.15 -13.18
N VAL A 70 -17.12 -5.90 -12.82
CA VAL A 70 -16.35 -4.75 -13.32
C VAL A 70 -16.21 -4.83 -14.84
N ARG A 71 -15.86 -6.01 -15.39
CA ARG A 71 -15.74 -6.22 -16.83
C ARG A 71 -17.05 -5.96 -17.58
N ARG A 72 -18.20 -6.35 -17.03
CA ARG A 72 -19.51 -6.07 -17.64
C ARG A 72 -19.79 -4.57 -17.73
N GLU A 73 -19.50 -3.83 -16.67
CA GLU A 73 -19.70 -2.37 -16.67
C GLU A 73 -18.74 -1.67 -17.63
N LEU A 74 -17.47 -2.09 -17.68
CA LEU A 74 -16.50 -1.58 -18.65
C LEU A 74 -16.90 -1.89 -20.09
N ALA A 75 -17.43 -3.09 -20.37
CA ALA A 75 -17.95 -3.47 -21.70
C ALA A 75 -19.19 -2.65 -22.10
N ALA A 76 -19.92 -2.12 -21.15
CA ALA A 76 -21.02 -1.17 -21.36
C ALA A 76 -20.54 0.29 -21.43
N GLU A 77 -19.24 0.52 -21.59
CA GLU A 77 -18.59 1.84 -21.69
C GLU A 77 -18.77 2.72 -20.45
N ASN A 78 -19.07 2.12 -19.28
CA ASN A 78 -19.11 2.83 -18.03
C ASN A 78 -17.70 3.04 -17.44
N VAL A 79 -17.45 4.21 -16.87
CA VAL A 79 -16.37 4.39 -15.90
C VAL A 79 -16.77 3.69 -14.60
N VAL A 80 -15.95 2.76 -14.13
CA VAL A 80 -16.23 2.02 -12.89
C VAL A 80 -15.42 2.62 -11.74
N VAL A 81 -16.11 3.18 -10.76
CA VAL A 81 -15.51 3.73 -9.55
C VAL A 81 -15.66 2.71 -8.43
N VAL A 82 -14.55 2.16 -7.98
CA VAL A 82 -14.54 1.13 -6.93
C VAL A 82 -14.06 1.72 -5.61
N ALA A 83 -14.81 1.49 -4.53
CA ALA A 83 -14.31 1.79 -3.20
C ALA A 83 -13.15 0.84 -2.85
N GLY A 84 -11.96 1.38 -2.77
CA GLY A 84 -10.76 0.65 -2.34
C GLY A 84 -10.75 0.38 -0.83
N PHE A 85 -9.65 -0.18 -0.33
CA PHE A 85 -9.40 -0.41 1.10
C PHE A 85 -10.29 -1.48 1.75
N GLN A 86 -11.28 -2.00 1.07
CA GLN A 86 -12.30 -2.90 1.62
C GLN A 86 -12.60 -4.11 0.75
N GLY A 87 -13.04 -5.17 1.37
CA GLY A 87 -13.57 -6.37 0.73
C GLY A 87 -14.65 -7.00 1.60
N VAL A 88 -14.92 -8.26 1.35
CA VAL A 88 -15.86 -9.09 2.14
C VAL A 88 -15.19 -10.43 2.42
N ASP A 89 -15.43 -10.98 3.59
CA ASP A 89 -15.00 -12.34 3.90
C ASP A 89 -16.05 -13.39 3.48
N GLU A 90 -15.73 -14.67 3.67
CA GLU A 90 -16.65 -15.77 3.34
C GLU A 90 -17.95 -15.75 4.17
N GLY A 91 -17.95 -15.11 5.34
CA GLY A 91 -19.10 -14.90 6.19
C GLY A 91 -20.04 -13.79 5.70
N GLY A 92 -19.61 -12.98 4.74
CA GLY A 92 -20.33 -11.82 4.24
C GLY A 92 -20.07 -10.54 5.02
N ASP A 93 -19.14 -10.57 5.99
CA ASP A 93 -18.76 -9.41 6.78
C ASP A 93 -17.78 -8.51 5.99
N ILE A 94 -17.97 -7.20 6.10
CA ILE A 94 -17.06 -6.22 5.48
C ILE A 94 -15.73 -6.23 6.23
N THR A 95 -14.65 -6.32 5.48
CA THR A 95 -13.28 -6.29 5.99
C THR A 95 -12.53 -5.08 5.45
N THR A 96 -11.52 -4.61 6.19
CA THR A 96 -10.62 -3.56 5.73
C THR A 96 -9.20 -4.09 5.60
N ILE A 97 -8.50 -3.66 4.53
CA ILE A 97 -7.20 -4.21 4.14
C ILE A 97 -6.05 -3.63 4.98
N GLY A 98 -6.34 -2.57 5.72
CA GLY A 98 -5.35 -1.92 6.55
C GLY A 98 -4.51 -0.89 5.80
N ARG A 99 -3.37 -0.53 6.37
CA ARG A 99 -2.52 0.55 5.84
C ARG A 99 -2.07 0.26 4.40
N GLY A 100 -2.17 1.25 3.51
CA GLY A 100 -1.88 1.09 2.08
C GLY A 100 -2.92 0.25 1.33
N GLY A 101 -4.09 0.02 1.93
CA GLY A 101 -5.12 -0.85 1.36
C GLY A 101 -5.72 -0.35 0.04
N SER A 102 -5.81 0.97 -0.17
CA SER A 102 -6.30 1.52 -1.44
C SER A 102 -5.35 1.25 -2.58
N ASP A 103 -4.02 1.44 -2.38
CA ASP A 103 -3.00 1.11 -3.37
C ASP A 103 -3.00 -0.38 -3.68
N THR A 104 -3.06 -1.21 -2.63
CA THR A 104 -3.13 -2.68 -2.76
C THR A 104 -4.37 -3.11 -3.54
N THR A 105 -5.52 -2.48 -3.28
CA THR A 105 -6.78 -2.73 -4.01
C THR A 105 -6.64 -2.35 -5.48
N ALA A 106 -6.05 -1.20 -5.78
CA ALA A 106 -5.85 -0.73 -7.15
C ALA A 106 -4.97 -1.69 -7.96
N VAL A 107 -3.85 -2.12 -7.39
CA VAL A 107 -2.94 -3.10 -8.02
C VAL A 107 -3.62 -4.46 -8.20
N ALA A 108 -4.35 -4.94 -7.20
CA ALA A 108 -5.07 -6.22 -7.28
C ALA A 108 -6.15 -6.21 -8.36
N LEU A 109 -6.91 -5.12 -8.47
CA LEU A 109 -7.90 -4.94 -9.55
C LEU A 109 -7.23 -4.84 -10.91
N ALA A 110 -6.12 -4.10 -11.03
CA ALA A 110 -5.37 -4.01 -12.28
C ALA A 110 -4.89 -5.39 -12.74
N ALA A 111 -4.38 -6.22 -11.84
CA ALA A 111 -3.98 -7.60 -12.12
C ALA A 111 -5.17 -8.45 -12.58
N ALA A 112 -6.30 -8.41 -11.85
CA ALA A 112 -7.49 -9.20 -12.17
C ALA A 112 -8.13 -8.79 -13.52
N LEU A 113 -8.03 -7.52 -13.87
CA LEU A 113 -8.52 -6.97 -15.14
C LEU A 113 -7.53 -7.13 -16.28
N GLN A 114 -6.28 -7.47 -16.00
CA GLN A 114 -5.17 -7.48 -16.97
C GLN A 114 -4.98 -6.08 -17.61
N ALA A 115 -4.99 -5.05 -16.76
CA ALA A 115 -4.81 -3.68 -17.20
C ALA A 115 -3.37 -3.42 -17.65
N ASP A 116 -3.19 -2.55 -18.63
CA ASP A 116 -1.88 -2.16 -19.17
C ASP A 116 -1.02 -1.45 -18.12
N VAL A 117 -1.65 -0.67 -17.24
CA VAL A 117 -0.98 0.10 -16.19
C VAL A 117 -1.93 0.39 -15.02
N CYS A 118 -1.39 0.35 -13.80
CA CYS A 118 -2.06 0.85 -12.60
C CYS A 118 -1.49 2.23 -12.26
N ARG A 119 -2.29 3.29 -12.32
CA ARG A 119 -1.87 4.64 -11.95
C ARG A 119 -2.29 4.99 -10.55
N ILE A 120 -1.31 5.32 -9.71
CA ILE A 120 -1.54 5.83 -8.35
C ILE A 120 -1.33 7.34 -8.37
N TYR A 121 -2.41 8.07 -8.14
CA TYR A 121 -2.39 9.52 -8.01
C TYR A 121 -2.17 9.89 -6.55
N THR A 122 -1.11 10.66 -6.30
CA THR A 122 -0.68 11.07 -4.96
C THR A 122 -0.41 12.58 -4.92
N ASP A 123 0.03 13.10 -3.80
CA ASP A 123 0.41 14.51 -3.60
C ASP A 123 1.82 14.83 -4.07
N VAL A 124 2.62 13.83 -4.41
CA VAL A 124 3.98 13.98 -4.95
C VAL A 124 4.05 13.66 -6.44
N LYS A 125 5.04 14.22 -7.16
CA LYS A 125 5.18 14.05 -8.62
C LYS A 125 5.65 12.66 -9.03
N GLY A 126 6.22 11.88 -8.11
CA GLY A 126 6.75 10.55 -8.35
C GLY A 126 7.77 10.17 -7.28
N VAL A 127 8.60 9.17 -7.55
CA VAL A 127 9.68 8.72 -6.67
C VAL A 127 10.93 9.54 -6.95
N TYR A 128 11.45 10.18 -5.90
CA TYR A 128 12.65 11.01 -5.97
C TYR A 128 13.90 10.23 -5.54
N SER A 129 15.06 10.66 -6.02
CA SER A 129 16.37 10.11 -5.61
C SER A 129 16.71 10.38 -4.14
N ALA A 130 16.07 11.36 -3.51
CA ALA A 130 16.10 11.67 -2.09
C ALA A 130 14.84 12.47 -1.73
N ASP A 131 14.55 12.67 -0.46
CA ASP A 131 13.44 13.54 -0.05
C ASP A 131 13.71 14.99 -0.54
N PRO A 132 12.87 15.55 -1.44
CA PRO A 132 13.08 16.89 -1.98
C PRO A 132 12.94 17.99 -0.92
N ARG A 133 12.35 17.70 0.25
CA ARG A 133 12.30 18.63 1.38
C ARG A 133 13.64 18.77 2.08
N LEU A 134 14.49 17.74 2.00
CA LEU A 134 15.84 17.70 2.58
C LEU A 134 16.93 17.99 1.54
N VAL A 135 16.72 17.58 0.29
CA VAL A 135 17.70 17.70 -0.80
C VAL A 135 17.04 18.41 -1.98
N GLU A 136 17.27 19.70 -2.11
CA GLU A 136 16.66 20.54 -3.16
C GLU A 136 16.99 20.07 -4.59
N THR A 137 18.13 19.38 -4.76
CA THR A 137 18.59 18.85 -6.05
C THR A 137 18.12 17.42 -6.33
N ALA A 138 17.22 16.88 -5.48
CA ALA A 138 16.66 15.55 -5.70
C ALA A 138 15.93 15.47 -7.06
N MET A 139 16.21 14.41 -7.81
CA MET A 139 15.63 14.21 -9.15
C MET A 139 14.55 13.14 -9.10
N ILE A 140 13.51 13.30 -9.93
CA ILE A 140 12.46 12.30 -10.10
C ILE A 140 12.99 11.17 -10.97
N HIS A 141 12.81 9.93 -10.54
CA HIS A 141 13.05 8.75 -11.36
C HIS A 141 11.95 8.62 -12.42
N ARG A 142 12.34 8.37 -13.67
CA ARG A 142 11.37 8.03 -14.73
C ARG A 142 10.90 6.59 -14.61
N ASP A 143 11.81 5.72 -14.22
CA ASP A 143 11.58 4.31 -13.97
C ASP A 143 12.38 3.82 -12.77
N ILE A 144 11.85 2.85 -12.04
CA ILE A 144 12.47 2.18 -10.91
C ILE A 144 12.02 0.72 -10.91
N SER A 145 12.90 -0.21 -10.48
CA SER A 145 12.50 -1.61 -10.37
C SER A 145 11.60 -1.85 -9.15
N TYR A 146 10.88 -3.00 -9.14
CA TYR A 146 10.10 -3.37 -7.96
C TYR A 146 10.97 -3.52 -6.73
N GLU A 147 12.15 -4.14 -6.86
CA GLU A 147 13.10 -4.35 -5.77
C GLU A 147 13.60 -3.01 -5.21
N GLU A 148 14.03 -2.09 -6.08
CA GLU A 148 14.49 -0.75 -5.69
C GLU A 148 13.36 0.02 -4.98
N MET A 149 12.12 -0.06 -5.49
CA MET A 149 10.98 0.60 -4.88
C MET A 149 10.62 0.00 -3.51
N LEU A 150 10.69 -1.34 -3.37
CA LEU A 150 10.46 -2.04 -2.11
C LEU A 150 11.47 -1.62 -1.04
N GLU A 151 12.76 -1.57 -1.39
CA GLU A 151 13.80 -1.10 -0.48
C GLU A 151 13.54 0.35 -0.03
N MET A 152 13.25 1.23 -0.97
CA MET A 152 12.95 2.63 -0.65
C MET A 152 11.69 2.77 0.21
N ALA A 153 10.62 2.05 -0.11
CA ALA A 153 9.37 2.08 0.65
C ALA A 153 9.55 1.55 2.08
N SER A 154 10.37 0.53 2.25
CA SER A 154 10.69 -0.07 3.56
C SER A 154 11.55 0.84 4.43
N LEU A 155 12.31 1.75 3.83
CA LEU A 155 13.24 2.66 4.50
C LEU A 155 12.70 4.11 4.59
N GLY A 156 11.41 4.33 4.36
CA GLY A 156 10.73 5.60 4.63
C GLY A 156 10.29 6.40 3.41
N ALA A 157 10.51 5.94 2.18
CA ALA A 157 9.95 6.59 0.99
C ALA A 157 8.46 6.26 0.85
N GLN A 158 7.60 7.10 1.42
CA GLN A 158 6.15 6.88 1.53
C GLN A 158 5.37 7.26 0.26
N VAL A 159 5.90 6.98 -0.93
CA VAL A 159 5.22 7.28 -2.22
C VAL A 159 4.22 6.18 -2.58
N LEU A 160 4.62 4.92 -2.40
CA LEU A 160 3.81 3.73 -2.58
C LEU A 160 3.97 2.82 -1.35
N HIS A 161 2.88 2.17 -0.94
CA HIS A 161 2.96 1.22 0.15
C HIS A 161 3.65 -0.08 -0.29
N SER A 162 4.56 -0.63 0.53
CA SER A 162 5.33 -1.85 0.21
C SER A 162 4.46 -3.02 -0.22
N ARG A 163 3.34 -3.28 0.46
CA ARG A 163 2.38 -4.34 0.09
C ARG A 163 1.83 -4.20 -1.33
N ALA A 164 1.59 -2.98 -1.81
CA ALA A 164 1.12 -2.74 -3.17
C ALA A 164 2.23 -3.03 -4.19
N VAL A 165 3.48 -2.67 -3.85
CA VAL A 165 4.65 -2.95 -4.71
C VAL A 165 4.96 -4.45 -4.76
N GLU A 166 4.92 -5.15 -3.62
CA GLU A 166 5.05 -6.63 -3.56
C GLU A 166 4.02 -7.32 -4.44
N LEU A 167 2.76 -6.90 -4.35
CA LEU A 167 1.69 -7.45 -5.18
C LEU A 167 1.90 -7.11 -6.66
N ALA A 168 2.34 -5.90 -6.98
CA ALA A 168 2.66 -5.49 -8.34
C ALA A 168 3.80 -6.34 -8.93
N GLN A 169 4.83 -6.63 -8.15
CA GLN A 169 5.92 -7.54 -8.51
C GLN A 169 5.42 -8.97 -8.73
N GLU A 170 4.64 -9.51 -7.80
CA GLU A 170 4.10 -10.88 -7.91
C GLU A 170 3.22 -11.04 -9.16
N LYS A 171 2.36 -10.06 -9.42
CA LYS A 171 1.41 -10.09 -10.54
C LYS A 171 1.94 -9.46 -11.82
N GLN A 172 3.17 -8.94 -11.82
CA GLN A 172 3.81 -8.25 -12.95
C GLN A 172 2.97 -7.08 -13.50
N VAL A 173 2.34 -6.33 -12.59
CA VAL A 173 1.55 -5.14 -12.90
C VAL A 173 2.46 -3.93 -12.94
N GLN A 174 2.52 -3.24 -14.09
CA GLN A 174 3.20 -1.95 -14.17
C GLN A 174 2.43 -0.89 -13.38
N VAL A 175 3.10 -0.22 -12.44
CA VAL A 175 2.53 0.85 -11.63
C VAL A 175 3.16 2.18 -12.03
N GLU A 176 2.35 3.24 -12.18
CA GLU A 176 2.82 4.61 -12.38
C GLU A 176 2.38 5.46 -11.20
N ALA A 177 3.33 5.96 -10.39
CA ALA A 177 3.09 6.94 -9.34
C ALA A 177 3.21 8.36 -9.91
N ARG A 178 2.17 9.19 -9.77
CA ARG A 178 2.15 10.55 -10.34
C ARG A 178 1.31 11.53 -9.51
N SER A 179 1.54 12.81 -9.73
CA SER A 179 0.82 13.86 -9.00
C SER A 179 -0.64 13.99 -9.44
N THR A 180 -1.51 14.15 -8.46
CA THR A 180 -2.91 14.56 -8.66
C THR A 180 -2.99 16.02 -9.14
N PHE A 181 -2.06 16.87 -8.66
CA PHE A 181 -2.10 18.32 -8.89
C PHE A 181 -1.39 18.74 -10.19
N ASP A 182 -0.59 17.86 -10.77
CA ASP A 182 0.18 18.12 -12.00
C ASP A 182 0.08 16.93 -12.97
N PRO A 183 -1.12 16.64 -13.48
CA PRO A 183 -1.36 15.44 -14.29
C PRO A 183 -0.70 15.49 -15.68
N GLY A 184 -0.24 16.66 -16.13
CA GLY A 184 0.46 16.85 -17.41
C GLY A 184 1.91 16.39 -17.40
N GLU A 185 2.56 16.39 -16.24
CA GLU A 185 3.92 15.86 -16.08
C GLU A 185 3.87 14.35 -15.83
N GLY A 186 4.72 13.58 -16.50
CA GLY A 186 4.83 12.14 -16.29
C GLY A 186 5.35 11.80 -14.89
N GLY A 187 4.88 10.68 -14.33
CA GLY A 187 5.31 10.15 -13.04
C GLY A 187 6.51 9.22 -13.12
N THR A 188 6.64 8.38 -12.08
CA THR A 188 7.62 7.30 -12.01
C THR A 188 6.94 5.97 -12.31
N PHE A 189 7.47 5.22 -13.26
CA PHE A 189 7.05 3.85 -13.53
C PHE A 189 7.80 2.87 -12.64
N VAL A 190 7.04 2.01 -11.94
CA VAL A 190 7.57 0.87 -11.20
C VAL A 190 7.32 -0.39 -12.02
N CYS A 191 8.39 -1.09 -12.41
CA CYS A 191 8.35 -2.21 -13.36
C CYS A 191 9.44 -3.25 -13.07
N GLY A 192 9.50 -4.33 -13.86
CA GLY A 192 10.43 -5.45 -13.62
C GLY A 192 11.90 -5.08 -13.77
N GLU A 193 12.24 -4.20 -14.70
CA GLU A 193 13.63 -3.79 -14.95
C GLU A 193 13.74 -2.27 -15.05
N SER A 194 14.67 -1.72 -14.28
CA SER A 194 15.06 -0.32 -14.39
C SER A 194 16.05 -0.16 -15.55
N ARG A 195 15.83 0.85 -16.38
CA ARG A 195 16.67 1.14 -17.57
C ARG A 195 17.98 1.82 -17.21
N THR A 196 18.17 2.24 -15.98
CA THR A 196 19.33 3.02 -15.55
C THR A 196 20.29 2.14 -14.77
N GLY A 197 21.51 1.94 -15.26
CA GLY A 197 22.57 1.16 -14.60
C GLY A 197 23.33 1.90 -13.48
N ALA A 198 22.74 2.86 -12.80
CA ALA A 198 23.38 3.57 -11.70
C ALA A 198 23.52 2.65 -10.47
N ARG A 199 24.68 2.68 -9.80
CA ARG A 199 24.94 1.87 -8.59
C ARG A 199 24.14 2.30 -7.38
N VAL A 200 23.81 3.59 -7.28
CA VAL A 200 22.96 4.16 -6.23
C VAL A 200 21.83 4.88 -6.93
N ARG A 201 20.61 4.47 -6.66
CA ARG A 201 19.41 5.06 -7.26
C ARG A 201 18.78 6.11 -6.37
N GLY A 202 18.78 5.88 -5.08
CA GLY A 202 18.17 6.81 -4.16
C GLY A 202 18.65 6.60 -2.73
N VAL A 203 18.28 7.56 -1.88
CA VAL A 203 18.48 7.52 -0.43
C VAL A 203 17.14 7.80 0.22
N ALA A 204 16.64 6.83 0.98
CA ALA A 204 15.47 7.02 1.84
C ALA A 204 15.92 7.24 3.28
N CYS A 205 15.14 8.02 4.03
CA CYS A 205 15.40 8.30 5.43
C CYS A 205 14.07 8.24 6.19
N ASP A 206 14.04 7.51 7.29
CA ASP A 206 12.95 7.56 8.27
C ASP A 206 13.49 8.24 9.53
N GLU A 207 12.88 9.37 9.91
CA GLU A 207 13.25 10.14 11.10
C GLU A 207 12.52 9.64 12.35
N ALA A 208 11.49 8.81 12.20
CA ALA A 208 10.64 8.33 13.29
C ALA A 208 11.06 6.95 13.82
N VAL A 209 12.37 6.69 13.87
CA VAL A 209 12.93 5.43 14.33
C VAL A 209 13.63 5.55 15.69
N ALA A 210 13.55 4.49 16.48
CA ALA A 210 14.32 4.34 17.71
C ALA A 210 15.33 3.19 17.56
N MET A 211 16.58 3.42 17.94
CA MET A 211 17.60 2.39 17.98
C MET A 211 17.70 1.78 19.38
N VAL A 212 17.47 0.47 19.48
CA VAL A 212 17.63 -0.28 20.73
C VAL A 212 18.84 -1.18 20.60
N THR A 213 19.82 -0.98 21.46
CA THR A 213 21.03 -1.82 21.54
C THR A 213 20.93 -2.77 22.73
N VAL A 214 20.99 -4.06 22.46
CA VAL A 214 20.97 -5.10 23.50
C VAL A 214 22.32 -5.81 23.49
N ASN A 215 23.00 -5.80 24.65
CA ASN A 215 24.29 -6.46 24.84
C ASN A 215 24.12 -7.71 25.71
N GLY A 216 24.99 -8.70 25.52
CA GLY A 216 25.01 -9.92 26.36
C GLY A 216 23.96 -10.96 25.95
N LEU A 217 23.46 -10.93 24.71
CA LEU A 217 22.61 -11.99 24.16
C LEU A 217 23.49 -13.15 23.66
N ASP A 218 23.93 -14.00 24.58
CA ASP A 218 24.91 -15.05 24.26
C ASP A 218 24.30 -16.31 23.63
N THR A 219 22.97 -16.44 23.62
CA THR A 219 22.28 -17.63 23.09
C THR A 219 21.13 -17.28 22.17
N GLY A 220 20.84 -18.16 21.20
CA GLY A 220 19.67 -18.03 20.33
C GLY A 220 18.34 -18.03 21.09
N LEU A 221 18.28 -18.66 22.28
CA LEU A 221 17.11 -18.67 23.14
C LEU A 221 16.82 -17.28 23.71
N ALA A 222 17.85 -16.55 24.17
CA ALA A 222 17.71 -15.19 24.69
C ALA A 222 17.23 -14.21 23.60
N THR A 223 17.71 -14.39 22.38
CA THR A 223 17.26 -13.64 21.21
C THR A 223 15.78 -13.90 20.91
N GLY A 224 15.35 -15.16 20.92
CA GLY A 224 13.95 -15.54 20.72
C GLY A 224 13.01 -14.93 21.77
N THR A 225 13.41 -14.98 23.05
CA THR A 225 12.65 -14.38 24.16
C THR A 225 12.49 -12.87 23.99
N LEU A 226 13.56 -12.18 23.57
CA LEU A 226 13.50 -10.73 23.30
C LEU A 226 12.49 -10.39 22.23
N PHE A 227 12.54 -11.09 21.08
CA PHE A 227 11.61 -10.82 19.97
C PHE A 227 10.16 -11.18 20.31
N SER A 228 9.95 -12.26 21.08
CA SER A 228 8.60 -12.60 21.57
C SER A 228 8.03 -11.51 22.45
N ALA A 229 8.83 -10.99 23.41
CA ALA A 229 8.39 -9.91 24.30
C ALA A 229 8.08 -8.60 23.54
N LEU A 230 8.87 -8.26 22.52
CA LEU A 230 8.61 -7.09 21.67
C LEU A 230 7.34 -7.26 20.85
N ALA A 231 7.13 -8.44 20.27
CA ALA A 231 5.91 -8.75 19.53
C ALA A 231 4.65 -8.73 20.41
N GLU A 232 4.72 -9.31 21.63
CA GLU A 232 3.63 -9.27 22.61
C GLU A 232 3.30 -7.83 23.06
N SER A 233 4.33 -6.96 23.07
CA SER A 233 4.17 -5.53 23.39
C SER A 233 3.70 -4.70 22.20
N GLY A 234 3.46 -5.30 21.04
CA GLY A 234 3.03 -4.60 19.81
C GLY A 234 4.12 -3.70 19.19
N VAL A 235 5.40 -3.95 19.51
CA VAL A 235 6.54 -3.20 18.95
C VAL A 235 6.94 -3.81 17.61
N SER A 236 6.82 -3.03 16.54
CA SER A 236 7.34 -3.40 15.21
C SER A 236 8.85 -3.18 15.15
N ILE A 237 9.55 -4.12 14.52
CA ILE A 237 11.01 -4.03 14.28
C ILE A 237 11.24 -4.00 12.79
N ASP A 238 11.85 -2.92 12.30
CA ASP A 238 12.09 -2.71 10.86
C ASP A 238 13.45 -3.27 10.43
N VAL A 239 14.50 -3.07 11.26
CA VAL A 239 15.86 -3.51 10.93
C VAL A 239 16.52 -4.19 12.13
N ILE A 240 17.14 -5.34 11.88
CA ILE A 240 17.91 -6.09 12.87
C ILE A 240 19.37 -6.14 12.43
N ILE A 241 20.26 -5.49 13.20
CA ILE A 241 21.70 -5.54 12.97
C ILE A 241 22.34 -6.40 14.06
N ARG A 242 22.95 -7.49 13.69
CA ARG A 242 23.72 -8.34 14.60
C ARG A 242 25.21 -8.14 14.35
N SER A 243 25.90 -7.56 15.32
CA SER A 243 27.37 -7.58 15.33
C SER A 243 27.87 -8.95 15.77
N PRO A 244 28.88 -9.54 15.11
CA PRO A 244 29.58 -10.69 15.66
C PRO A 244 30.13 -10.27 17.02
N GLY A 245 29.74 -10.98 18.09
CA GLY A 245 30.20 -10.69 19.43
C GLY A 245 31.71 -10.58 19.46
N SER A 246 32.24 -9.53 20.04
CA SER A 246 33.62 -9.48 20.46
C SER A 246 33.78 -10.56 21.55
N GLY A 247 34.19 -11.74 21.14
CA GLY A 247 34.63 -12.77 22.07
C GLY A 247 35.70 -12.20 23.02
N PRO A 248 35.89 -12.75 24.21
CA PRO A 248 36.88 -12.28 25.12
C PRO A 248 38.24 -12.22 24.41
N ARG A 249 38.87 -11.03 24.37
CA ARG A 249 40.27 -10.91 23.98
C ARG A 249 41.03 -11.83 24.95
N GLN A 250 41.58 -12.93 24.41
CA GLN A 250 42.63 -13.66 25.09
C GLN A 250 43.83 -12.73 25.18
N GLU A 251 44.18 -12.35 26.40
CA GLU A 251 45.47 -11.79 26.71
C GLU A 251 46.58 -12.82 26.56
#